data_eefda9618508d3050efd9c8987726305
#
_entry.id   eefda9618508d3050efd9c8987726305
#
_cell.length_a   1.000
_cell.length_b   1.000
_cell.length_c   1.000
_cell.angle_alpha   90.00
_cell.angle_beta   90.00
_cell.angle_gamma   90.00
#
_symmetry.space_group_name_H-M   'P 1'
#
loop_
_entity.id
_entity.type
_entity.pdbx_description
1 polymer ?
#
loop_
_entity_poly.entity_id
_entity_poly.type
_entity_poly.pdbx_seq_one_letter_code
_entity_poly.pdbx_strand_id
1 'polypeptide(L)'
;MNKTDKKEKQHKRGFFASLWRVVRTILIVAAGAMAAFLLFFAVKLLNIDSWKDFDPDKILSAPQTLIVYDGGDTEAIRLHAKEDRVYKRIEELPDHVQKAFISAEDARFYKHRGIDFIRVMGALWTDIKQMRFAQGASTITQQLIKLSHLTSEKTIARKLEEAVLAMQMERLYEKDDILEMYLNYVYFGAGCYGIEAAALNYFGVGADKLSIAQAADLAGILKSPSAYAPHIDHEASLKRRNTVIRLMYDYGYISQQEKEEATAEPLVLAEKEETHRGYYIDAALEEAQGILGIGMEELLCGGYRIYTAMDTRLQSLCEQTVNNAEFFPEGCEDCQAAVAIVQPNTGFVLAMVGGRGNAGAMAFNRANDMRRQPGSLIKPVIVYAPALERLNYTAATMLMDEKTTFGDYSPKNAGDKYYGWVTLRDAVKRSLNVPAVRVLSELGVETGKEFAKSVGIEFD
;
A
#
# COMPACT_ATOMS: atom_id res chain seq x y z
N MET A 1 -7.32 -36.20 80.88
CA MET A 1 -7.58 -35.91 79.49
C MET A 1 -9.08 -36.01 79.23
N ASN A 2 -9.72 -34.85 79.08
CA ASN A 2 -11.17 -34.65 79.18
C ASN A 2 -11.93 -35.25 78.02
N LYS A 3 -13.11 -35.86 78.26
CA LYS A 3 -14.02 -36.43 77.25
C LYS A 3 -14.41 -35.45 76.12
N THR A 4 -14.33 -34.17 76.36
CA THR A 4 -14.58 -33.07 75.40
C THR A 4 -13.51 -32.99 74.33
N ASP A 5 -12.23 -33.14 74.65
CA ASP A 5 -11.11 -33.11 73.70
C ASP A 5 -11.11 -34.25 72.70
N LYS A 6 -11.64 -35.41 73.12
CA LYS A 6 -11.75 -36.59 72.25
C LYS A 6 -12.90 -36.42 71.19
N LYS A 7 -14.00 -35.78 71.57
CA LYS A 7 -15.13 -35.50 70.68
C LYS A 7 -14.79 -34.45 69.65
N GLU A 8 -14.04 -33.38 70.03
CA GLU A 8 -13.63 -32.35 69.12
C GLU A 8 -12.60 -32.81 68.09
N LYS A 9 -11.64 -33.67 68.49
CA LYS A 9 -10.71 -34.33 67.59
C LYS A 9 -11.40 -35.32 66.61
N GLN A 10 -12.42 -36.01 67.05
CA GLN A 10 -13.22 -36.92 66.20
C GLN A 10 -14.07 -36.11 65.20
N HIS A 11 -14.64 -34.99 65.59
CA HIS A 11 -15.43 -34.14 64.70
C HIS A 11 -14.56 -33.44 63.62
N LYS A 12 -13.35 -32.94 63.99
CA LYS A 12 -12.34 -32.42 63.07
C LYS A 12 -11.86 -33.47 62.09
N ARG A 13 -11.60 -34.73 62.52
CA ARG A 13 -11.22 -35.84 61.63
C ARG A 13 -12.34 -36.23 60.67
N GLY A 14 -13.61 -36.21 61.09
CA GLY A 14 -14.77 -36.49 60.21
C GLY A 14 -14.95 -35.37 59.15
N PHE A 15 -14.81 -34.14 59.56
CA PHE A 15 -14.86 -33.00 58.64
C PHE A 15 -13.74 -33.05 57.58
N PHE A 16 -12.48 -33.25 57.97
CA PHE A 16 -11.38 -33.41 57.01
C PHE A 16 -11.53 -34.62 56.10
N ALA A 17 -12.05 -35.74 56.58
CA ALA A 17 -12.32 -36.92 55.75
C ALA A 17 -13.46 -36.66 54.77
N SER A 18 -14.48 -35.89 55.11
CA SER A 18 -15.56 -35.48 54.25
C SER A 18 -15.06 -34.45 53.18
N LEU A 19 -14.32 -33.44 53.60
CA LEU A 19 -13.69 -32.47 52.73
C LEU A 19 -12.77 -33.14 51.71
N TRP A 20 -11.92 -34.08 52.14
CA TRP A 20 -11.03 -34.85 51.31
C TRP A 20 -11.80 -35.70 50.24
N ARG A 21 -12.95 -36.30 50.64
CA ARG A 21 -13.80 -37.01 49.66
C ARG A 21 -14.37 -36.08 48.62
N VAL A 22 -14.84 -34.89 48.98
CA VAL A 22 -15.35 -33.91 48.05
C VAL A 22 -14.26 -33.45 47.09
N VAL A 23 -13.09 -33.07 47.61
CA VAL A 23 -11.92 -32.66 46.81
C VAL A 23 -11.50 -33.77 45.84
N ARG A 24 -11.42 -35.02 46.33
CA ARG A 24 -11.10 -36.19 45.49
C ARG A 24 -12.12 -36.41 44.39
N THR A 25 -13.42 -36.24 44.68
CA THR A 25 -14.50 -36.39 43.69
C THR A 25 -14.39 -35.29 42.62
N ILE A 26 -14.14 -34.03 43.03
CA ILE A 26 -13.92 -32.91 42.11
C ILE A 26 -12.71 -33.18 41.22
N LEU A 27 -11.61 -33.66 41.76
CA LEU A 27 -10.41 -34.00 40.98
C LEU A 27 -10.67 -35.17 39.99
N ILE A 28 -11.43 -36.20 40.39
CA ILE A 28 -11.80 -37.30 39.48
C ILE A 28 -12.70 -36.79 38.35
N VAL A 29 -13.70 -35.97 38.66
CA VAL A 29 -14.60 -35.39 37.64
C VAL A 29 -13.81 -34.45 36.71
N ALA A 30 -12.92 -33.63 37.24
CA ALA A 30 -12.05 -32.75 36.45
C ALA A 30 -11.09 -33.57 35.54
N ALA A 31 -10.50 -34.65 36.08
CA ALA A 31 -9.66 -35.57 35.29
C ALA A 31 -10.45 -36.28 34.19
N GLY A 32 -11.70 -36.74 34.50
CA GLY A 32 -12.60 -37.34 33.52
C GLY A 32 -13.02 -36.37 32.43
N ALA A 33 -13.36 -35.13 32.78
CA ALA A 33 -13.68 -34.07 31.82
C ALA A 33 -12.46 -33.71 30.93
N MET A 34 -11.26 -33.66 31.52
CA MET A 34 -10.02 -33.46 30.78
C MET A 34 -9.73 -34.62 29.83
N ALA A 35 -9.90 -35.87 30.27
CA ALA A 35 -9.70 -37.03 29.43
C ALA A 35 -10.72 -37.07 28.26
N ALA A 36 -11.99 -36.75 28.53
CA ALA A 36 -13.02 -36.64 27.49
C ALA A 36 -12.72 -35.50 26.49
N PHE A 37 -12.25 -34.39 26.98
CA PHE A 37 -11.81 -33.27 26.14
C PHE A 37 -10.60 -33.65 25.27
N LEU A 38 -9.59 -34.29 25.84
CA LEU A 38 -8.42 -34.79 25.11
C LEU A 38 -8.79 -35.85 24.08
N LEU A 39 -9.72 -36.75 24.42
CA LEU A 39 -10.22 -37.78 23.49
C LEU A 39 -11.01 -37.13 22.34
N PHE A 40 -11.91 -36.20 22.64
CA PHE A 40 -12.64 -35.44 21.63
C PHE A 40 -11.66 -34.70 20.70
N PHE A 41 -10.66 -34.05 21.27
CA PHE A 41 -9.61 -33.35 20.53
C PHE A 41 -8.77 -34.31 19.68
N ALA A 42 -8.38 -35.47 20.23
CA ALA A 42 -7.63 -36.48 19.48
C ALA A 42 -8.45 -37.07 18.32
N VAL A 43 -9.75 -37.34 18.51
CA VAL A 43 -10.64 -37.83 17.44
C VAL A 43 -10.78 -36.77 16.34
N LYS A 44 -10.89 -35.50 16.72
CA LYS A 44 -10.92 -34.38 15.75
C LYS A 44 -9.59 -34.24 15.01
N LEU A 45 -8.45 -34.39 15.69
CA LEU A 45 -7.12 -34.39 15.07
C LEU A 45 -6.90 -35.57 14.10
N LEU A 46 -7.47 -36.72 14.39
CA LEU A 46 -7.39 -37.89 13.50
C LEU A 46 -8.23 -37.69 12.21
N ASN A 47 -9.26 -36.85 12.27
CA ASN A 47 -10.12 -36.50 11.14
C ASN A 47 -9.85 -35.10 10.62
N ILE A 48 -8.59 -34.66 10.64
CA ILE A 48 -8.17 -33.31 10.21
C ILE A 48 -8.64 -32.97 8.79
N ASP A 49 -8.63 -33.94 7.89
CA ASP A 49 -9.05 -33.80 6.50
C ASP A 49 -10.58 -33.66 6.32
N SER A 50 -11.38 -33.81 7.39
CA SER A 50 -12.84 -33.57 7.38
C SER A 50 -13.24 -32.15 7.80
N TRP A 51 -12.27 -31.30 8.16
CA TRP A 51 -12.50 -29.91 8.49
C TRP A 51 -12.45 -29.05 7.22
N LYS A 52 -12.85 -27.77 7.34
CA LYS A 52 -12.65 -26.81 6.25
C LYS A 52 -11.20 -26.87 5.82
N ASP A 53 -10.97 -27.01 4.52
CA ASP A 53 -9.63 -27.04 3.97
C ASP A 53 -8.94 -25.69 4.21
N PHE A 54 -7.66 -25.77 4.53
CA PHE A 54 -6.80 -24.60 4.54
C PHE A 54 -6.71 -24.04 3.10
N ASP A 55 -7.04 -22.77 2.94
CA ASP A 55 -7.05 -22.06 1.67
C ASP A 55 -5.85 -21.11 1.61
N PRO A 56 -4.76 -21.48 0.93
CA PRO A 56 -3.57 -20.63 0.84
C PRO A 56 -3.83 -19.30 0.14
N ASP A 57 -4.82 -19.24 -0.77
CA ASP A 57 -5.11 -18.03 -1.54
C ASP A 57 -5.57 -16.88 -0.63
N LYS A 58 -6.16 -17.17 0.52
CA LYS A 58 -6.50 -16.13 1.51
C LYS A 58 -5.29 -15.40 2.09
N ILE A 59 -4.12 -15.97 2.01
CA ILE A 59 -2.87 -15.35 2.46
C ILE A 59 -2.12 -14.78 1.26
N LEU A 60 -1.99 -15.55 0.19
CA LEU A 60 -1.19 -15.21 -0.98
C LEU A 60 -1.82 -14.12 -1.85
N SER A 61 -3.16 -14.05 -1.90
CA SER A 61 -3.92 -13.02 -2.61
C SER A 61 -4.24 -11.78 -1.75
N ALA A 62 -3.57 -11.62 -0.61
CA ALA A 62 -3.75 -10.40 0.20
C ALA A 62 -3.42 -9.15 -0.62
N PRO A 63 -4.20 -8.04 -0.45
CA PRO A 63 -3.97 -6.80 -1.16
C PRO A 63 -2.51 -6.34 -1.06
N GLN A 64 -1.90 -5.99 -2.17
CA GLN A 64 -0.53 -5.50 -2.24
C GLN A 64 -0.51 -4.05 -2.71
N THR A 65 0.48 -3.30 -2.25
CA THR A 65 0.67 -1.89 -2.60
C THR A 65 1.09 -1.75 -4.06
N LEU A 66 0.47 -0.81 -4.75
CA LEU A 66 0.87 -0.36 -6.08
C LEU A 66 2.07 0.59 -5.96
N ILE A 67 3.08 0.40 -6.81
CA ILE A 67 4.26 1.27 -6.87
C ILE A 67 4.36 1.90 -8.25
N VAL A 68 4.51 3.23 -8.29
CA VAL A 68 4.76 3.97 -9.54
C VAL A 68 6.22 4.39 -9.57
N TYR A 69 6.88 4.12 -10.68
CA TYR A 69 8.28 4.47 -10.96
C TYR A 69 8.35 5.61 -11.97
N ASP A 70 9.37 6.46 -11.84
CA ASP A 70 9.70 7.51 -12.80
C ASP A 70 10.43 6.95 -14.03
N GLY A 71 10.81 7.82 -14.97
CA GLY A 71 11.52 7.42 -16.20
C GLY A 71 12.97 6.96 -15.99
N GLY A 72 13.49 7.02 -14.76
CA GLY A 72 14.79 6.51 -14.34
C GLY A 72 14.70 5.26 -13.49
N ASP A 73 13.54 4.58 -13.46
CA ASP A 73 13.26 3.41 -12.61
C ASP A 73 13.38 3.70 -11.10
N THR A 74 13.28 4.99 -10.71
CA THR A 74 13.24 5.38 -9.30
C THR A 74 11.80 5.38 -8.81
N GLU A 75 11.57 4.91 -7.60
CA GLU A 75 10.25 4.93 -7.00
C GLU A 75 9.76 6.37 -6.81
N ALA A 76 8.67 6.72 -7.50
CA ALA A 76 8.05 8.04 -7.43
C ALA A 76 7.01 8.12 -6.30
N ILE A 77 6.17 7.08 -6.17
CA ILE A 77 5.13 7.02 -5.12
C ILE A 77 4.68 5.59 -4.87
N ARG A 78 4.26 5.31 -3.64
CA ARG A 78 3.53 4.10 -3.24
C ARG A 78 2.08 4.45 -2.97
N LEU A 79 1.17 3.66 -3.52
CA LEU A 79 -0.27 3.86 -3.37
C LEU A 79 -0.93 2.57 -2.88
N HIS A 80 -1.82 2.72 -1.91
CA HIS A 80 -2.60 1.62 -1.34
C HIS A 80 -4.06 2.06 -1.15
N ALA A 81 -5.01 1.13 -1.23
CA ALA A 81 -6.43 1.44 -1.02
C ALA A 81 -6.76 1.55 0.48
N LYS A 82 -6.55 0.45 1.23
CA LYS A 82 -6.82 0.36 2.68
C LYS A 82 -5.62 -0.15 3.47
N GLU A 83 -4.77 -0.93 2.82
CA GLU A 83 -3.66 -1.64 3.43
C GLU A 83 -2.38 -1.40 2.61
N ASP A 84 -1.32 -0.95 3.26
CA ASP A 84 0.00 -0.85 2.64
C ASP A 84 0.71 -2.20 2.82
N ARG A 85 1.01 -2.91 1.72
CA ARG A 85 1.70 -4.21 1.70
C ARG A 85 2.71 -4.27 0.57
N VAL A 86 3.94 -4.57 0.92
CA VAL A 86 5.01 -4.90 -0.02
C VAL A 86 5.58 -6.25 0.37
N TYR A 87 5.53 -7.21 -0.55
CA TYR A 87 5.98 -8.58 -0.28
C TYR A 87 7.52 -8.65 -0.22
N LYS A 88 8.05 -9.32 0.80
CA LYS A 88 9.48 -9.53 1.01
C LYS A 88 9.75 -11.02 1.23
N ARG A 89 10.69 -11.61 0.49
CA ARG A 89 11.07 -13.01 0.67
C ARG A 89 11.88 -13.17 1.96
N ILE A 90 11.77 -14.35 2.57
CA ILE A 90 12.46 -14.63 3.84
C ILE A 90 14.00 -14.58 3.68
N GLU A 91 14.53 -15.01 2.52
CA GLU A 91 15.96 -14.98 2.23
C GLU A 91 16.52 -13.56 2.11
N GLU A 92 15.67 -12.57 1.82
CA GLU A 92 16.05 -11.17 1.75
C GLU A 92 16.13 -10.50 3.13
N LEU A 93 15.58 -11.16 4.16
CA LEU A 93 15.57 -10.64 5.53
C LEU A 93 16.78 -11.12 6.31
N PRO A 94 17.55 -10.23 6.94
CA PRO A 94 18.65 -10.60 7.83
C PRO A 94 18.19 -11.55 8.94
N ASP A 95 19.06 -12.46 9.37
CA ASP A 95 18.73 -13.47 10.37
C ASP A 95 18.25 -12.84 11.70
N HIS A 96 18.85 -11.74 12.13
CA HIS A 96 18.43 -11.03 13.36
C HIS A 96 17.00 -10.48 13.27
N VAL A 97 16.53 -10.12 12.08
CA VAL A 97 15.14 -9.68 11.86
C VAL A 97 14.20 -10.84 12.14
N GLN A 98 14.41 -12.00 11.49
CA GLN A 98 13.61 -13.20 11.70
C GLN A 98 13.61 -13.62 13.19
N LYS A 99 14.78 -13.59 13.83
CA LYS A 99 14.95 -13.97 15.25
C LYS A 99 14.25 -13.02 16.22
N ALA A 100 14.12 -11.73 15.90
CA ALA A 100 13.37 -10.78 16.71
C ALA A 100 11.90 -11.21 16.85
N PHE A 101 11.24 -11.55 15.72
CA PHE A 101 9.84 -12.00 15.71
C PHE A 101 9.67 -13.35 16.39
N ILE A 102 10.56 -14.30 16.11
CA ILE A 102 10.54 -15.62 16.76
C ILE A 102 10.70 -15.46 18.29
N SER A 103 11.62 -14.61 18.76
CA SER A 103 11.83 -14.36 20.17
C SER A 103 10.63 -13.72 20.86
N ALA A 104 9.96 -12.80 20.19
CA ALA A 104 8.84 -12.05 20.73
C ALA A 104 7.55 -12.87 20.78
N GLU A 105 7.28 -13.64 19.72
CA GLU A 105 5.98 -14.27 19.48
C GLU A 105 6.03 -15.78 19.75
N ASP A 106 7.07 -16.48 19.29
CA ASP A 106 7.12 -17.95 19.33
C ASP A 106 8.55 -18.50 19.42
N ALA A 107 9.18 -18.38 20.56
CA ALA A 107 10.57 -18.81 20.77
C ALA A 107 10.88 -20.28 20.45
N ARG A 108 9.86 -21.11 20.30
CA ARG A 108 9.99 -22.52 19.96
C ARG A 108 9.46 -22.85 18.55
N PHE A 109 9.30 -21.87 17.70
CA PHE A 109 8.68 -21.96 16.38
C PHE A 109 9.18 -23.17 15.57
N TYR A 110 10.47 -23.38 15.48
CA TYR A 110 11.08 -24.51 14.76
C TYR A 110 10.97 -25.88 15.49
N LYS A 111 10.39 -25.91 16.71
CA LYS A 111 10.36 -27.14 17.56
C LYS A 111 8.98 -27.77 17.68
N HIS A 112 7.94 -27.16 17.11
CA HIS A 112 6.58 -27.69 17.13
C HIS A 112 5.98 -27.73 15.73
N ARG A 113 4.80 -28.35 15.58
CA ARG A 113 4.04 -28.44 14.33
C ARG A 113 2.66 -27.79 14.48
N GLY A 114 2.60 -26.48 14.37
CA GLY A 114 1.40 -25.67 14.47
C GLY A 114 1.00 -25.29 15.89
N ILE A 115 1.13 -26.20 16.85
CA ILE A 115 0.79 -25.98 18.26
C ILE A 115 1.99 -26.30 19.15
N ASP A 116 2.35 -25.40 20.03
CA ASP A 116 3.33 -25.65 21.09
C ASP A 116 2.65 -26.15 22.36
N PHE A 117 2.48 -27.47 22.46
CA PHE A 117 1.86 -28.10 23.64
C PHE A 117 2.61 -27.83 24.96
N ILE A 118 3.94 -27.68 24.90
CA ILE A 118 4.73 -27.40 26.12
C ILE A 118 4.42 -26.00 26.62
N ARG A 119 4.34 -25.01 25.69
CA ARG A 119 3.97 -23.63 26.04
C ARG A 119 2.53 -23.53 26.54
N VAL A 120 1.59 -24.28 25.93
CA VAL A 120 0.18 -24.35 26.37
C VAL A 120 0.09 -24.90 27.80
N MET A 121 0.79 -25.99 28.11
CA MET A 121 0.79 -26.57 29.47
C MET A 121 1.47 -25.64 30.48
N GLY A 122 2.57 -24.96 30.10
CA GLY A 122 3.24 -23.97 30.94
C GLY A 122 2.34 -22.76 31.24
N ALA A 123 1.62 -22.26 30.26
CA ALA A 123 0.67 -21.16 30.42
C ALA A 123 -0.49 -21.55 31.36
N LEU A 124 -1.09 -22.73 31.15
CA LEU A 124 -2.15 -23.28 32.01
C LEU A 124 -1.67 -23.40 33.47
N TRP A 125 -0.46 -23.90 33.68
CA TRP A 125 0.11 -24.00 35.03
C TRP A 125 0.29 -22.64 35.70
N THR A 126 0.77 -21.65 34.94
CA THR A 126 1.00 -20.29 35.42
C THR A 126 -0.33 -19.58 35.73
N ASP A 127 -1.33 -19.72 34.85
CA ASP A 127 -2.68 -19.16 35.02
C ASP A 127 -3.39 -19.72 36.26
N ILE A 128 -3.29 -21.03 36.49
CA ILE A 128 -3.82 -21.68 37.70
C ILE A 128 -3.13 -21.14 38.95
N LYS A 129 -1.79 -20.96 38.91
CA LYS A 129 -1.01 -20.47 40.05
C LYS A 129 -1.27 -19.01 40.36
N GLN A 130 -1.53 -18.19 39.34
CA GLN A 130 -1.71 -16.73 39.48
C GLN A 130 -3.20 -16.31 39.53
N MET A 131 -4.15 -17.26 39.36
CA MET A 131 -5.58 -16.98 39.22
C MET A 131 -5.90 -15.89 38.18
N ARG A 132 -5.11 -15.80 37.10
CA ARG A 132 -5.27 -14.84 36.02
C ARG A 132 -5.03 -15.55 34.68
N PHE A 133 -5.90 -15.29 33.69
CA PHE A 133 -5.67 -15.70 32.30
C PHE A 133 -4.74 -14.66 31.65
N ALA A 134 -3.44 -14.81 31.83
CA ALA A 134 -2.46 -13.75 31.55
C ALA A 134 -1.49 -14.07 30.41
N GLN A 135 -1.30 -15.32 29.99
CA GLN A 135 -0.28 -15.65 28.99
C GLN A 135 -0.87 -16.12 27.67
N GLY A 136 -0.49 -15.42 26.59
CA GLY A 136 -0.75 -15.86 25.21
C GLY A 136 0.12 -17.07 24.85
N ALA A 137 -0.51 -18.22 24.59
CA ALA A 137 0.17 -19.46 24.20
C ALA A 137 0.03 -19.75 22.68
N SER A 138 -0.47 -18.81 21.88
CA SER A 138 -0.63 -19.00 20.44
C SER A 138 0.72 -18.93 19.73
N THR A 139 0.91 -19.81 18.74
CA THR A 139 2.09 -19.87 17.88
C THR A 139 1.98 -18.87 16.73
N ILE A 140 3.08 -18.59 16.01
CA ILE A 140 3.10 -17.77 14.78
C ILE A 140 2.10 -18.36 13.76
N THR A 141 2.11 -19.67 13.53
CA THR A 141 1.18 -20.35 12.62
C THR A 141 -0.28 -20.13 13.02
N GLN A 142 -0.60 -20.27 14.32
CA GLN A 142 -1.94 -20.00 14.83
C GLN A 142 -2.37 -18.54 14.67
N GLN A 143 -1.45 -17.60 14.85
CA GLN A 143 -1.72 -16.18 14.65
C GLN A 143 -2.03 -15.88 13.17
N LEU A 144 -1.23 -16.41 12.23
CA LEU A 144 -1.46 -16.26 10.80
C LEU A 144 -2.83 -16.82 10.39
N ILE A 145 -3.17 -18.04 10.81
CA ILE A 145 -4.49 -18.65 10.56
C ILE A 145 -5.63 -17.79 11.14
N LYS A 146 -5.47 -17.31 12.36
CA LYS A 146 -6.47 -16.44 12.99
C LYS A 146 -6.73 -15.18 12.16
N LEU A 147 -5.68 -14.55 11.62
CA LEU A 147 -5.77 -13.31 10.88
C LEU A 147 -6.35 -13.50 9.47
N SER A 148 -6.05 -14.63 8.82
CA SER A 148 -6.40 -14.88 7.42
C SER A 148 -7.70 -15.66 7.22
N HIS A 149 -8.05 -16.59 8.12
CA HIS A 149 -9.14 -17.56 7.91
C HIS A 149 -10.31 -17.42 8.88
N LEU A 150 -10.11 -16.77 10.04
CA LEU A 150 -11.07 -16.83 11.13
C LEU A 150 -11.66 -15.44 11.47
N THR A 151 -12.85 -15.44 12.04
CA THR A 151 -13.50 -14.23 12.55
C THR A 151 -12.92 -13.81 13.91
N SER A 152 -13.21 -12.57 14.32
CA SER A 152 -12.77 -12.00 15.61
C SER A 152 -13.46 -12.59 16.84
N GLU A 153 -14.43 -13.49 16.68
CA GLU A 153 -15.18 -14.10 17.78
C GLU A 153 -14.27 -14.91 18.73
N LYS A 154 -14.49 -14.75 20.04
CA LYS A 154 -13.72 -15.44 21.07
C LYS A 154 -14.46 -16.68 21.58
N THR A 155 -14.53 -17.74 20.76
CA THR A 155 -15.17 -19.01 21.13
C THR A 155 -14.15 -20.14 21.21
N ILE A 156 -14.48 -21.19 22.01
CA ILE A 156 -13.64 -22.41 22.08
C ILE A 156 -13.63 -23.13 20.73
N ALA A 157 -14.78 -23.16 20.03
CA ALA A 157 -14.89 -23.78 18.71
C ALA A 157 -13.93 -23.15 17.71
N ARG A 158 -13.91 -21.81 17.64
CA ARG A 158 -12.95 -21.06 16.81
C ARG A 158 -11.50 -21.39 17.18
N LYS A 159 -11.18 -21.52 18.48
CA LYS A 159 -9.80 -21.84 18.90
C LYS A 159 -9.39 -23.26 18.52
N LEU A 160 -10.33 -24.19 18.46
CA LEU A 160 -10.09 -25.54 17.93
C LEU A 160 -9.89 -25.51 16.41
N GLU A 161 -10.70 -24.76 15.68
CA GLU A 161 -10.56 -24.57 14.23
C GLU A 161 -9.20 -23.95 13.90
N GLU A 162 -8.79 -22.91 14.62
CA GLU A 162 -7.44 -22.29 14.51
C GLU A 162 -6.33 -23.35 14.67
N ALA A 163 -6.44 -24.22 15.67
CA ALA A 163 -5.44 -25.25 15.93
C ALA A 163 -5.37 -26.30 14.81
N VAL A 164 -6.53 -26.70 14.26
CA VAL A 164 -6.60 -27.69 13.16
C VAL A 164 -6.03 -27.10 11.88
N LEU A 165 -6.45 -25.89 11.49
CA LEU A 165 -5.94 -25.22 10.30
C LEU A 165 -4.43 -24.95 10.41
N ALA A 166 -3.93 -24.57 11.60
CA ALA A 166 -2.49 -24.39 11.83
C ALA A 166 -1.70 -25.71 11.61
N MET A 167 -2.26 -26.86 12.00
CA MET A 167 -1.62 -28.14 11.73
C MET A 167 -1.71 -28.57 10.26
N GLN A 168 -2.80 -28.22 9.55
CA GLN A 168 -2.90 -28.44 8.10
C GLN A 168 -1.85 -27.60 7.36
N MET A 169 -1.72 -26.33 7.71
CA MET A 169 -0.71 -25.43 7.13
C MET A 169 0.71 -25.99 7.32
N GLU A 170 1.06 -26.48 8.51
CA GLU A 170 2.38 -27.04 8.81
C GLU A 170 2.66 -28.42 8.16
N ARG A 171 1.67 -29.01 7.52
CA ARG A 171 1.86 -30.20 6.65
C ARG A 171 2.16 -29.82 5.20
N LEU A 172 1.71 -28.64 4.78
CA LEU A 172 1.81 -28.17 3.39
C LEU A 172 3.02 -27.27 3.16
N TYR A 173 3.47 -26.54 4.19
CA TYR A 173 4.51 -25.51 4.10
C TYR A 173 5.61 -25.75 5.11
N GLU A 174 6.85 -25.44 4.70
CA GLU A 174 8.01 -25.44 5.60
C GLU A 174 7.93 -24.26 6.58
N LYS A 175 8.72 -24.31 7.64
CA LYS A 175 8.73 -23.25 8.67
C LYS A 175 9.08 -21.88 8.14
N ASP A 176 10.01 -21.82 7.22
CA ASP A 176 10.47 -20.56 6.62
C ASP A 176 9.39 -19.96 5.72
N ASP A 177 8.63 -20.78 4.97
CA ASP A 177 7.48 -20.33 4.19
C ASP A 177 6.39 -19.73 5.10
N ILE A 178 6.11 -20.40 6.24
CA ILE A 178 5.12 -19.93 7.20
C ILE A 178 5.55 -18.60 7.85
N LEU A 179 6.82 -18.46 8.19
CA LEU A 179 7.36 -17.22 8.73
C LEU A 179 7.32 -16.09 7.69
N GLU A 180 7.65 -16.39 6.44
CA GLU A 180 7.54 -15.46 5.32
C GLU A 180 6.11 -14.95 5.16
N MET A 181 5.13 -15.87 5.08
CA MET A 181 3.72 -15.52 4.99
C MET A 181 3.28 -14.67 6.20
N TYR A 182 3.70 -15.02 7.40
CA TYR A 182 3.37 -14.29 8.62
C TYR A 182 3.91 -12.85 8.57
N LEU A 183 5.18 -12.69 8.27
CA LEU A 183 5.86 -11.38 8.23
C LEU A 183 5.28 -10.47 7.14
N ASN A 184 4.76 -11.02 6.06
CA ASN A 184 4.10 -10.28 4.99
C ASN A 184 2.62 -10.02 5.24
N TYR A 185 1.98 -10.73 6.19
CA TYR A 185 0.54 -10.64 6.43
C TYR A 185 0.13 -9.81 7.65
N VAL A 186 0.95 -9.83 8.70
CA VAL A 186 0.59 -9.27 10.01
C VAL A 186 0.51 -7.73 9.99
N TYR A 187 -0.42 -7.19 10.79
CA TYR A 187 -0.64 -5.74 10.93
C TYR A 187 0.29 -5.12 11.96
N PHE A 188 1.04 -4.11 11.57
CA PHE A 188 2.00 -3.37 12.41
C PHE A 188 1.48 -2.03 12.94
N GLY A 189 0.25 -1.66 12.66
CA GLY A 189 -0.27 -0.32 12.97
C GLY A 189 -0.04 0.68 11.82
N ALA A 190 -0.57 1.89 11.96
CA ALA A 190 -0.44 2.98 10.99
C ALA A 190 -0.83 2.62 9.53
N GLY A 191 -1.74 1.65 9.34
CA GLY A 191 -2.11 1.15 8.01
C GLY A 191 -1.16 0.12 7.42
N CYS A 192 -0.02 -0.16 8.05
CA CYS A 192 1.03 -1.03 7.52
C CYS A 192 0.74 -2.51 7.78
N TYR A 193 0.64 -3.28 6.71
CA TYR A 193 0.56 -4.73 6.72
C TYR A 193 1.82 -5.32 6.08
N GLY A 194 2.49 -6.21 6.79
CA GLY A 194 3.76 -6.77 6.39
C GLY A 194 4.99 -5.94 6.82
N ILE A 195 6.10 -6.64 6.92
CA ILE A 195 7.34 -6.12 7.53
C ILE A 195 7.99 -5.02 6.69
N GLU A 196 7.95 -5.11 5.35
CA GLU A 196 8.57 -4.12 4.46
C GLU A 196 7.84 -2.79 4.56
N ALA A 197 6.50 -2.80 4.47
CA ALA A 197 5.69 -1.60 4.64
C ALA A 197 5.90 -0.95 6.01
N ALA A 198 5.98 -1.76 7.07
CA ALA A 198 6.25 -1.28 8.41
C ALA A 198 7.65 -0.66 8.55
N ALA A 199 8.69 -1.31 8.01
CA ALA A 199 10.06 -0.84 8.04
C ALA A 199 10.21 0.53 7.37
N LEU A 200 9.62 0.68 6.19
CA LEU A 200 9.62 1.92 5.44
C LEU A 200 8.83 3.02 6.15
N ASN A 201 7.63 2.72 6.65
CA ASN A 201 6.78 3.73 7.30
C ASN A 201 7.35 4.21 8.64
N TYR A 202 7.94 3.31 9.44
CA TYR A 202 8.47 3.69 10.76
C TYR A 202 9.91 4.22 10.71
N PHE A 203 10.76 3.66 9.85
CA PHE A 203 12.19 3.92 9.87
C PHE A 203 12.76 4.46 8.55
N GLY A 204 11.98 4.48 7.46
CA GLY A 204 12.43 4.96 6.15
C GLY A 204 13.46 4.05 5.48
N VAL A 205 13.59 2.80 5.93
CA VAL A 205 14.52 1.81 5.38
C VAL A 205 13.79 0.53 5.04
N GLY A 206 14.29 -0.22 4.05
CA GLY A 206 13.76 -1.55 3.73
C GLY A 206 13.98 -2.54 4.86
N ALA A 207 13.16 -3.58 4.93
CA ALA A 207 13.26 -4.61 5.97
C ALA A 207 14.61 -5.38 5.93
N ASP A 208 15.27 -5.40 4.78
CA ASP A 208 16.63 -5.94 4.59
C ASP A 208 17.73 -5.10 5.28
N LYS A 209 17.43 -3.86 5.68
CA LYS A 209 18.37 -2.92 6.30
C LYS A 209 18.06 -2.59 7.74
N LEU A 210 17.06 -3.24 8.34
CA LEU A 210 16.70 -3.02 9.73
C LEU A 210 17.84 -3.36 10.67
N SER A 211 18.12 -2.49 11.64
CA SER A 211 18.99 -2.80 12.76
C SER A 211 18.34 -3.81 13.73
N ILE A 212 19.12 -4.39 14.64
CA ILE A 212 18.58 -5.26 15.71
C ILE A 212 17.54 -4.50 16.55
N ALA A 213 17.79 -3.24 16.86
CA ALA A 213 16.88 -2.41 17.63
C ALA A 213 15.56 -2.14 16.88
N GLN A 214 15.65 -1.79 15.59
CA GLN A 214 14.47 -1.56 14.74
C GLN A 214 13.64 -2.84 14.54
N ALA A 215 14.30 -3.97 14.28
CA ALA A 215 13.63 -5.27 14.16
C ALA A 215 12.92 -5.67 15.47
N ALA A 216 13.58 -5.44 16.61
CA ALA A 216 12.99 -5.69 17.93
C ALA A 216 11.80 -4.76 18.24
N ASP A 217 11.84 -3.51 17.77
CA ASP A 217 10.72 -2.58 17.92
C ASP A 217 9.50 -3.06 17.11
N LEU A 218 9.68 -3.39 15.82
CA LEU A 218 8.61 -3.94 14.99
C LEU A 218 8.02 -5.22 15.60
N ALA A 219 8.85 -6.16 16.05
CA ALA A 219 8.37 -7.36 16.73
C ALA A 219 7.64 -7.03 18.05
N GLY A 220 8.02 -5.95 18.70
CA GLY A 220 7.36 -5.44 19.89
C GLY A 220 5.96 -4.89 19.65
N ILE A 221 5.78 -4.17 18.56
CA ILE A 221 4.51 -3.55 18.14
C ILE A 221 3.40 -4.59 17.96
N LEU A 222 3.71 -5.79 17.44
CA LEU A 222 2.71 -6.84 17.13
C LEU A 222 1.86 -7.25 18.33
N LYS A 223 2.38 -7.14 19.53
CA LYS A 223 1.62 -7.48 20.75
C LYS A 223 0.37 -6.61 20.92
N SER A 224 0.43 -5.34 20.58
CA SER A 224 -0.68 -4.38 20.59
C SER A 224 -0.27 -3.13 19.82
N PRO A 225 -0.53 -3.07 18.49
CA PRO A 225 -0.13 -1.93 17.67
C PRO A 225 -0.66 -0.59 18.18
N SER A 226 -1.89 -0.57 18.73
CA SER A 226 -2.49 0.62 19.31
C SER A 226 -1.84 1.12 20.62
N ALA A 227 -1.01 0.30 21.27
CA ALA A 227 -0.35 0.65 22.51
C ALA A 227 1.17 0.80 22.38
N TYR A 228 1.77 0.12 21.41
CA TYR A 228 3.23 0.03 21.28
C TYR A 228 3.78 0.65 20.00
N ALA A 229 2.93 1.16 19.09
CA ALA A 229 3.44 1.88 17.94
C ALA A 229 4.13 3.20 18.37
N PRO A 230 5.36 3.46 17.94
CA PRO A 230 6.20 4.53 18.48
C PRO A 230 5.67 5.95 18.25
N HIS A 231 4.81 6.14 17.25
CA HIS A 231 4.11 7.41 17.01
C HIS A 231 2.93 7.64 17.96
N ILE A 232 2.47 6.61 18.69
CA ILE A 232 1.40 6.69 19.69
C ILE A 232 1.99 6.89 21.09
N ASP A 233 2.91 6.03 21.48
CA ASP A 233 3.60 6.10 22.77
C ASP A 233 5.06 5.65 22.62
N HIS A 234 5.94 6.63 22.47
CA HIS A 234 7.38 6.41 22.27
C HIS A 234 8.04 5.68 23.44
N GLU A 235 7.63 6.00 24.69
CA GLU A 235 8.21 5.39 25.87
C GLU A 235 7.77 3.93 26.05
N ALA A 236 6.49 3.64 25.79
CA ALA A 236 5.97 2.27 25.82
C ALA A 236 6.63 1.41 24.73
N SER A 237 6.85 1.97 23.52
CA SER A 237 7.57 1.31 22.43
C SER A 237 8.98 0.96 22.83
N LEU A 238 9.78 1.92 23.36
CA LEU A 238 11.14 1.69 23.84
C LEU A 238 11.21 0.58 24.90
N LYS A 239 10.32 0.59 25.89
CA LYS A 239 10.25 -0.45 26.92
C LYS A 239 9.95 -1.83 26.31
N ARG A 240 9.05 -1.88 25.34
CA ARG A 240 8.68 -3.12 24.67
C ARG A 240 9.79 -3.62 23.76
N ARG A 241 10.44 -2.76 22.99
CA ARG A 241 11.64 -3.02 22.19
C ARG A 241 12.73 -3.67 23.05
N ASN A 242 13.07 -3.02 24.16
CA ASN A 242 14.12 -3.52 25.06
C ASN A 242 13.75 -4.87 25.71
N THR A 243 12.45 -5.17 25.84
CA THR A 243 11.99 -6.51 26.27
C THR A 243 12.29 -7.54 25.17
N VAL A 244 12.05 -7.22 23.89
CA VAL A 244 12.35 -8.13 22.77
C VAL A 244 13.87 -8.35 22.64
N ILE A 245 14.67 -7.29 22.69
CA ILE A 245 16.15 -7.40 22.66
C ILE A 245 16.65 -8.33 23.77
N ARG A 246 16.12 -8.21 25.00
CA ARG A 246 16.45 -9.13 26.08
C ARG A 246 16.07 -10.56 25.76
N LEU A 247 14.87 -10.81 25.16
CA LEU A 247 14.45 -12.16 24.76
C LEU A 247 15.38 -12.74 23.70
N MET A 248 15.81 -11.93 22.71
CA MET A 248 16.78 -12.37 21.70
C MET A 248 18.11 -12.81 22.35
N TYR A 249 18.58 -12.08 23.34
CA TYR A 249 19.76 -12.46 24.11
C TYR A 249 19.54 -13.73 24.95
N ASP A 250 18.42 -13.80 25.69
CA ASP A 250 18.09 -14.93 26.56
C ASP A 250 17.96 -16.25 25.77
N TYR A 251 17.55 -16.18 24.50
CA TYR A 251 17.49 -17.32 23.56
C TYR A 251 18.79 -17.56 22.77
N GLY A 252 19.82 -16.75 22.98
CA GLY A 252 21.14 -16.92 22.38
C GLY A 252 21.21 -16.51 20.90
N TYR A 253 20.30 -15.65 20.44
CA TYR A 253 20.29 -15.16 19.06
C TYR A 253 21.20 -13.94 18.86
N ILE A 254 21.51 -13.21 19.91
CA ILE A 254 22.43 -12.08 19.91
C ILE A 254 23.41 -12.19 21.07
N SER A 255 24.59 -11.65 20.94
CA SER A 255 25.62 -11.55 21.96
C SER A 255 25.30 -10.47 23.00
N GLN A 256 26.03 -10.47 24.12
CA GLN A 256 25.90 -9.43 25.14
C GLN A 256 26.25 -8.03 24.59
N GLN A 257 27.27 -7.95 23.71
CA GLN A 257 27.66 -6.70 23.08
C GLN A 257 26.56 -6.16 22.16
N GLU A 258 26.00 -6.99 21.27
CA GLU A 258 24.89 -6.60 20.38
C GLU A 258 23.64 -6.17 21.17
N LYS A 259 23.35 -6.84 22.29
CA LYS A 259 22.26 -6.43 23.18
C LYS A 259 22.47 -5.03 23.76
N GLU A 260 23.69 -4.72 24.21
CA GLU A 260 24.03 -3.42 24.79
C GLU A 260 23.96 -2.33 23.73
N GLU A 261 24.52 -2.56 22.54
CA GLU A 261 24.49 -1.66 21.40
C GLU A 261 23.03 -1.39 20.94
N ALA A 262 22.23 -2.44 20.71
CA ALA A 262 20.85 -2.32 20.31
C ALA A 262 19.95 -1.64 21.37
N THR A 263 20.24 -1.84 22.66
CA THR A 263 19.50 -1.17 23.74
C THR A 263 19.82 0.32 23.81
N ALA A 264 21.08 0.70 23.52
CA ALA A 264 21.54 2.08 23.51
C ALA A 264 21.13 2.84 22.22
N GLU A 265 20.77 2.14 21.15
CA GLU A 265 20.37 2.75 19.88
C GLU A 265 19.12 3.63 20.07
N PRO A 266 19.15 4.91 19.65
CA PRO A 266 18.00 5.79 19.74
C PRO A 266 16.87 5.32 18.79
N LEU A 267 15.63 5.46 19.23
CA LEU A 267 14.46 5.20 18.37
C LEU A 267 14.17 6.48 17.58
N VAL A 268 14.65 6.49 16.34
CA VAL A 268 14.42 7.59 15.38
C VAL A 268 13.41 7.11 14.34
N LEU A 269 12.33 7.89 14.18
CA LEU A 269 11.30 7.61 13.19
C LEU A 269 11.60 8.36 11.89
N ALA A 270 11.15 7.79 10.79
CA ALA A 270 11.17 8.45 9.49
C ALA A 270 10.31 9.73 9.52
N GLU A 271 10.81 10.78 8.92
CA GLU A 271 9.98 11.94 8.62
C GLU A 271 8.94 11.55 7.57
N LYS A 272 7.67 11.78 7.86
CA LYS A 272 6.59 11.55 6.89
C LYS A 272 6.59 12.72 5.92
N GLU A 273 7.08 12.52 4.72
CA GLU A 273 6.71 13.38 3.62
C GLU A 273 5.22 13.16 3.31
N GLU A 274 4.45 14.25 3.28
CA GLU A 274 3.10 14.19 2.72
C GLU A 274 3.23 13.87 1.23
N THR A 275 3.01 12.63 0.86
CA THR A 275 3.01 12.22 -0.55
C THR A 275 1.78 12.81 -1.23
N HIS A 276 1.95 13.97 -1.84
CA HIS A 276 0.93 14.54 -2.72
C HIS A 276 0.88 13.70 -4.00
N ARG A 277 -0.26 13.07 -4.21
CA ARG A 277 -0.58 12.36 -5.44
C ARG A 277 -0.88 13.41 -6.52
N GLY A 278 0.13 13.79 -7.29
CA GLY A 278 0.02 14.84 -8.29
C GLY A 278 -0.75 14.42 -9.55
N TYR A 279 -1.09 15.39 -10.39
CA TYR A 279 -1.83 15.22 -11.66
C TYR A 279 -1.19 14.19 -12.60
N TYR A 280 0.14 14.08 -12.62
CA TYR A 280 0.84 13.10 -13.44
C TYR A 280 0.53 11.67 -13.02
N ILE A 281 0.60 11.41 -11.71
CA ILE A 281 0.34 10.09 -11.15
C ILE A 281 -1.12 9.68 -11.38
N ASP A 282 -2.06 10.60 -11.18
CA ASP A 282 -3.48 10.32 -11.44
C ASP A 282 -3.72 9.94 -12.91
N ALA A 283 -3.14 10.68 -13.86
CA ALA A 283 -3.22 10.37 -15.28
C ALA A 283 -2.59 8.99 -15.62
N ALA A 284 -1.44 8.66 -15.02
CA ALA A 284 -0.80 7.36 -15.20
C ALA A 284 -1.66 6.20 -14.66
N LEU A 285 -2.38 6.41 -13.55
CA LEU A 285 -3.30 5.41 -13.01
C LEU A 285 -4.54 5.22 -13.89
N GLU A 286 -5.10 6.30 -14.43
CA GLU A 286 -6.23 6.23 -15.38
C GLU A 286 -5.84 5.49 -16.66
N GLU A 287 -4.66 5.77 -17.20
CA GLU A 287 -4.13 5.05 -18.36
C GLU A 287 -3.93 3.57 -18.06
N ALA A 288 -3.34 3.23 -16.89
CA ALA A 288 -3.16 1.85 -16.44
C ALA A 288 -4.50 1.10 -16.29
N GLN A 289 -5.53 1.75 -15.74
CA GLN A 289 -6.89 1.19 -15.68
C GLN A 289 -7.44 0.89 -17.08
N GLY A 290 -7.27 1.83 -18.01
CA GLY A 290 -7.70 1.65 -19.40
C GLY A 290 -7.01 0.49 -20.11
N ILE A 291 -5.69 0.33 -19.89
CA ILE A 291 -4.88 -0.75 -20.47
C ILE A 291 -5.28 -2.11 -19.89
N LEU A 292 -5.46 -2.19 -18.57
CA LEU A 292 -5.74 -3.44 -17.87
C LEU A 292 -7.23 -3.81 -17.88
N GLY A 293 -8.13 -2.85 -18.11
CA GLY A 293 -9.59 -3.07 -18.06
C GLY A 293 -10.11 -3.34 -16.65
N ILE A 294 -9.44 -2.80 -15.59
CA ILE A 294 -9.76 -3.03 -14.18
C ILE A 294 -10.19 -1.75 -13.47
N GLY A 295 -10.83 -1.91 -12.29
CA GLY A 295 -11.20 -0.78 -11.44
C GLY A 295 -10.04 -0.20 -10.63
N MET A 296 -10.18 1.04 -10.12
CA MET A 296 -9.16 1.70 -9.30
C MET A 296 -8.84 0.91 -8.02
N GLU A 297 -9.84 0.34 -7.35
CA GLU A 297 -9.63 -0.46 -6.14
C GLU A 297 -8.79 -1.71 -6.44
N GLU A 298 -9.05 -2.39 -7.54
CA GLU A 298 -8.30 -3.56 -7.99
C GLU A 298 -6.87 -3.18 -8.40
N LEU A 299 -6.71 -2.05 -9.10
CA LEU A 299 -5.39 -1.53 -9.45
C LEU A 299 -4.54 -1.23 -8.19
N LEU A 300 -5.11 -0.55 -7.20
CA LEU A 300 -4.43 -0.18 -5.95
C LEU A 300 -4.08 -1.37 -5.05
N CYS A 301 -4.85 -2.48 -5.14
CA CYS A 301 -4.68 -3.66 -4.31
C CYS A 301 -3.89 -4.79 -4.98
N GLY A 302 -3.68 -4.72 -6.31
CA GLY A 302 -3.15 -5.81 -7.12
C GLY A 302 -1.63 -5.94 -7.12
N GLY A 303 -0.88 -5.11 -6.39
CA GLY A 303 0.58 -5.16 -6.35
C GLY A 303 1.26 -4.77 -7.65
N TYR A 304 0.59 -4.01 -8.50
CA TYR A 304 1.11 -3.58 -9.79
C TYR A 304 2.32 -2.65 -9.63
N ARG A 305 3.22 -2.73 -10.59
CA ARG A 305 4.35 -1.82 -10.75
C ARG A 305 4.16 -1.06 -12.04
N ILE A 306 3.94 0.25 -11.94
CA ILE A 306 3.71 1.12 -13.10
C ILE A 306 4.99 1.88 -13.37
N TYR A 307 5.59 1.64 -14.53
CA TYR A 307 6.76 2.36 -15.00
C TYR A 307 6.31 3.48 -15.93
N THR A 308 6.65 4.71 -15.59
CA THR A 308 6.25 5.91 -16.34
C THR A 308 7.46 6.54 -17.03
N ALA A 309 7.19 7.50 -17.90
CA ALA A 309 8.24 8.33 -18.48
C ALA A 309 8.50 9.63 -17.69
N MET A 310 7.95 9.77 -16.47
CA MET A 310 8.06 10.97 -15.67
C MET A 310 9.51 11.35 -15.43
N ASP A 311 9.86 12.59 -15.76
CA ASP A 311 11.09 13.24 -15.27
C ASP A 311 10.75 13.98 -13.98
N THR A 312 11.16 13.44 -12.85
CA THR A 312 10.85 13.97 -11.51
C THR A 312 11.31 15.42 -11.34
N ARG A 313 12.44 15.79 -11.97
CA ARG A 313 12.97 17.15 -11.92
C ARG A 313 12.11 18.12 -12.72
N LEU A 314 11.71 17.73 -13.94
CA LEU A 314 10.79 18.53 -14.76
C LEU A 314 9.41 18.65 -14.12
N GLN A 315 8.89 17.56 -13.55
CA GLN A 315 7.61 17.56 -12.84
C GLN A 315 7.63 18.56 -11.68
N SER A 316 8.64 18.48 -10.82
CA SER A 316 8.81 19.38 -9.68
C SER A 316 8.95 20.87 -10.15
N LEU A 317 9.70 21.13 -11.22
CA LEU A 317 9.84 22.47 -11.78
C LEU A 317 8.51 23.02 -12.31
N CYS A 318 7.72 22.19 -13.00
CA CYS A 318 6.40 22.57 -13.49
C CYS A 318 5.44 22.87 -12.34
N GLU A 319 5.43 22.05 -11.30
CA GLU A 319 4.61 22.27 -10.11
C GLU A 319 4.98 23.57 -9.39
N GLN A 320 6.27 23.82 -9.17
CA GLN A 320 6.75 25.06 -8.58
C GLN A 320 6.37 26.27 -9.42
N THR A 321 6.51 26.19 -10.76
CA THR A 321 6.21 27.29 -11.67
C THR A 321 4.71 27.60 -11.69
N VAL A 322 3.86 26.57 -11.79
CA VAL A 322 2.40 26.75 -11.82
C VAL A 322 1.87 27.27 -10.48
N ASN A 323 2.51 26.91 -9.37
CA ASN A 323 2.12 27.36 -8.04
C ASN A 323 2.71 28.72 -7.63
N ASN A 324 3.70 29.26 -8.37
CA ASN A 324 4.28 30.54 -8.05
C ASN A 324 3.34 31.69 -8.45
N ALA A 325 2.82 32.39 -7.45
CA ALA A 325 1.89 33.53 -7.65
C ALA A 325 2.46 34.67 -8.49
N GLU A 326 3.79 34.87 -8.53
CA GLU A 326 4.44 35.90 -9.29
C GLU A 326 4.23 35.79 -10.81
N PHE A 327 3.95 34.58 -11.30
CA PHE A 327 3.69 34.36 -12.73
C PHE A 327 2.23 34.61 -13.13
N PHE A 328 1.37 35.06 -12.20
CA PHE A 328 -0.04 35.31 -12.45
C PHE A 328 -0.36 36.80 -12.28
N PRO A 329 -1.38 37.34 -12.98
CA PRO A 329 -1.79 38.72 -12.81
C PRO A 329 -2.21 39.04 -11.37
N GLU A 330 -1.87 40.26 -10.89
CA GLU A 330 -2.32 40.72 -9.58
C GLU A 330 -3.85 40.68 -9.46
N GLY A 331 -4.34 40.19 -8.32
CA GLY A 331 -5.78 40.05 -8.05
C GLY A 331 -6.47 38.85 -8.73
N CYS A 332 -5.72 37.94 -9.37
CA CYS A 332 -6.25 36.73 -9.98
C CYS A 332 -5.96 35.49 -9.12
N GLU A 333 -6.57 35.42 -7.97
CA GLU A 333 -6.39 34.26 -7.04
C GLU A 333 -6.94 32.96 -7.62
N ASP A 334 -8.02 33.03 -8.41
CA ASP A 334 -8.68 31.88 -9.05
C ASP A 334 -8.08 31.52 -10.42
N CYS A 335 -7.04 32.23 -10.88
CA CYS A 335 -6.37 31.90 -12.14
C CYS A 335 -5.76 30.52 -12.09
N GLN A 336 -6.05 29.74 -13.11
CA GLN A 336 -5.53 28.39 -13.29
C GLN A 336 -4.58 28.32 -14.49
N ALA A 337 -3.58 27.46 -14.40
CA ALA A 337 -2.69 27.12 -15.50
C ALA A 337 -2.48 25.62 -15.53
N ALA A 338 -2.23 25.08 -16.70
CA ALA A 338 -1.88 23.69 -16.89
C ALA A 338 -0.66 23.57 -17.80
N VAL A 339 0.15 22.55 -17.59
CA VAL A 339 1.38 22.29 -18.34
C VAL A 339 1.44 20.80 -18.68
N ALA A 340 1.82 20.48 -19.92
CA ALA A 340 2.23 19.15 -20.36
C ALA A 340 3.57 19.28 -21.09
N ILE A 341 4.57 18.50 -20.70
CA ILE A 341 5.86 18.41 -21.38
C ILE A 341 5.94 17.05 -22.06
N VAL A 342 6.07 17.09 -23.38
CA VAL A 342 6.13 15.89 -24.23
C VAL A 342 7.48 15.80 -24.91
N GLN A 343 8.08 14.63 -24.89
CA GLN A 343 9.32 14.35 -25.62
C GLN A 343 9.01 14.14 -27.13
N PRO A 344 9.54 14.99 -28.03
CA PRO A 344 9.08 15.02 -29.43
C PRO A 344 9.24 13.71 -30.21
N ASN A 345 10.30 12.95 -29.95
CA ASN A 345 10.63 11.76 -30.75
C ASN A 345 9.92 10.47 -30.26
N THR A 346 9.45 10.44 -29.03
CA THR A 346 8.81 9.28 -28.42
C THR A 346 7.32 9.48 -28.16
N GLY A 347 6.89 10.74 -28.01
CA GLY A 347 5.54 11.10 -27.57
C GLY A 347 5.33 10.90 -26.06
N PHE A 348 6.36 10.53 -25.30
CA PHE A 348 6.26 10.35 -23.87
C PHE A 348 5.99 11.67 -23.15
N VAL A 349 5.06 11.65 -22.22
CA VAL A 349 4.79 12.78 -21.32
C VAL A 349 5.80 12.73 -20.18
N LEU A 350 6.67 13.74 -20.10
CA LEU A 350 7.73 13.81 -19.09
C LEU A 350 7.28 14.54 -17.82
N ALA A 351 6.33 15.47 -17.95
CA ALA A 351 5.74 16.19 -16.82
C ALA A 351 4.32 16.64 -17.16
N MET A 352 3.45 16.68 -16.15
CA MET A 352 2.06 17.12 -16.30
C MET A 352 1.55 17.78 -15.02
N VAL A 353 1.02 19.00 -15.14
CA VAL A 353 0.37 19.75 -14.06
C VAL A 353 -0.97 20.26 -14.56
N GLY A 354 -2.05 19.89 -13.91
CA GLY A 354 -3.43 20.19 -14.34
C GLY A 354 -4.06 21.42 -13.69
N GLY A 355 -3.36 22.11 -12.78
CA GLY A 355 -3.89 23.29 -12.10
C GLY A 355 -3.00 23.81 -10.98
N ARG A 356 -3.33 25.00 -10.46
CA ARG A 356 -2.71 25.58 -9.26
C ARG A 356 -3.28 24.99 -7.98
N GLY A 357 -2.43 24.96 -6.95
CA GLY A 357 -2.77 24.47 -5.63
C GLY A 357 -2.58 22.96 -5.52
N ASN A 358 -2.77 22.47 -4.29
CA ASN A 358 -2.72 21.03 -4.02
C ASN A 358 -4.01 20.39 -4.51
N ALA A 359 -3.89 19.61 -5.57
CA ALA A 359 -5.00 18.81 -6.05
C ALA A 359 -5.19 17.59 -5.14
N GLY A 360 -6.40 17.37 -4.66
CA GLY A 360 -6.78 16.08 -4.09
C GLY A 360 -6.64 14.96 -5.14
N ALA A 361 -6.67 13.71 -4.70
CA ALA A 361 -6.64 12.58 -5.61
C ALA A 361 -7.75 12.66 -6.65
N MET A 362 -7.42 12.35 -7.93
CA MET A 362 -8.34 12.38 -9.08
C MET A 362 -9.00 13.75 -9.31
N ALA A 363 -8.28 14.84 -9.02
CA ALA A 363 -8.76 16.19 -9.30
C ALA A 363 -8.79 16.46 -10.82
N PHE A 364 -9.71 17.34 -11.24
CA PHE A 364 -9.86 17.72 -12.65
C PHE A 364 -8.54 18.23 -13.25
N ASN A 365 -7.99 17.45 -14.17
CA ASN A 365 -6.69 17.69 -14.80
C ASN A 365 -6.87 18.49 -16.10
N ARG A 366 -6.65 19.80 -16.03
CA ARG A 366 -6.80 20.68 -17.21
C ARG A 366 -5.83 20.37 -18.34
N ALA A 367 -4.73 19.68 -18.07
CA ALA A 367 -3.78 19.27 -19.10
C ALA A 367 -4.26 18.05 -19.88
N ASN A 368 -5.12 17.19 -19.29
CA ASN A 368 -5.60 15.94 -19.86
C ASN A 368 -7.11 15.93 -20.14
N ASP A 369 -7.94 16.44 -19.22
CA ASP A 369 -9.39 16.26 -19.26
C ASP A 369 -10.13 17.46 -19.86
N MET A 370 -9.47 18.61 -19.94
CA MET A 370 -10.11 19.84 -20.37
C MET A 370 -10.36 19.80 -21.88
N ARG A 371 -11.63 19.91 -22.28
CA ARG A 371 -12.01 20.15 -23.66
C ARG A 371 -12.39 21.59 -23.86
N ARG A 372 -11.67 22.27 -24.73
CA ARG A 372 -11.87 23.70 -25.03
C ARG A 372 -11.63 23.99 -26.50
N GLN A 373 -12.30 25.03 -27.02
CA GLN A 373 -12.05 25.51 -28.38
C GLN A 373 -10.59 25.98 -28.51
N PRO A 374 -9.81 25.44 -29.44
CA PRO A 374 -8.41 25.76 -29.61
C PRO A 374 -8.18 27.17 -30.21
N GLY A 375 -9.23 27.78 -30.74
CA GLY A 375 -9.11 29.06 -31.45
C GLY A 375 -8.15 28.95 -32.62
N SER A 376 -7.31 29.95 -32.79
CA SER A 376 -6.35 29.99 -33.90
C SER A 376 -5.24 28.96 -33.86
N LEU A 377 -5.04 28.26 -32.74
CA LEU A 377 -4.08 27.16 -32.64
C LEU A 377 -4.43 25.98 -33.56
N ILE A 378 -5.68 25.88 -34.00
CA ILE A 378 -6.09 24.81 -34.92
C ILE A 378 -5.63 25.06 -36.37
N LYS A 379 -5.36 26.31 -36.77
CA LYS A 379 -5.00 26.67 -38.15
C LYS A 379 -3.77 25.91 -38.68
N PRO A 380 -2.65 25.76 -37.93
CA PRO A 380 -1.56 24.92 -38.41
C PRO A 380 -1.96 23.53 -38.74
N VAL A 381 -2.85 22.90 -37.95
CA VAL A 381 -3.22 21.50 -38.08
C VAL A 381 -4.24 21.28 -39.19
N ILE A 382 -5.37 22.00 -39.17
CA ILE A 382 -6.47 21.70 -40.11
C ILE A 382 -6.36 22.45 -41.44
N VAL A 383 -5.50 23.48 -41.52
CA VAL A 383 -5.37 24.33 -42.72
C VAL A 383 -4.00 24.18 -43.36
N TYR A 384 -2.97 24.59 -42.68
CA TYR A 384 -1.66 24.77 -43.28
C TYR A 384 -0.85 23.49 -43.46
N ALA A 385 -0.88 22.56 -42.51
CA ALA A 385 -0.18 21.30 -42.63
C ALA A 385 -0.75 20.44 -43.79
N PRO A 386 -2.07 20.21 -43.88
CA PRO A 386 -2.62 19.50 -45.05
C PRO A 386 -2.48 20.26 -46.38
N ALA A 387 -2.44 21.59 -46.37
CA ALA A 387 -2.16 22.35 -47.57
C ALA A 387 -0.71 22.16 -48.08
N LEU A 388 0.25 22.10 -47.20
CA LEU A 388 1.66 21.79 -47.51
C LEU A 388 1.76 20.36 -48.11
N GLU A 389 1.01 19.40 -47.60
CA GLU A 389 1.05 18.01 -48.03
C GLU A 389 0.28 17.77 -49.30
N ARG A 390 -0.94 18.34 -49.42
CA ARG A 390 -1.91 17.99 -50.47
C ARG A 390 -1.97 18.97 -51.62
N LEU A 391 -1.70 20.26 -51.38
CA LEU A 391 -1.75 21.32 -52.40
C LEU A 391 -0.37 21.73 -52.90
N ASN A 392 0.71 21.03 -52.50
CA ASN A 392 2.09 21.37 -52.81
C ASN A 392 2.46 22.83 -52.39
N TYR A 393 1.81 23.34 -51.37
CA TYR A 393 2.14 24.67 -50.81
C TYR A 393 3.51 24.65 -50.15
N THR A 394 4.12 25.81 -50.08
CA THR A 394 5.38 26.04 -49.35
C THR A 394 5.23 27.22 -48.42
N ALA A 395 6.20 27.44 -47.52
CA ALA A 395 6.21 28.60 -46.68
C ALA A 395 6.27 29.96 -47.47
N ALA A 396 6.69 29.92 -48.73
CA ALA A 396 6.74 31.05 -49.63
C ALA A 396 5.50 31.20 -50.52
N THR A 397 4.55 30.29 -50.48
CA THR A 397 3.30 30.37 -51.25
C THR A 397 2.59 31.69 -50.91
N MET A 398 2.23 32.43 -51.95
CA MET A 398 1.57 33.74 -51.83
C MET A 398 0.07 33.57 -51.65
N LEU A 399 -0.46 34.18 -50.62
CA LEU A 399 -1.91 34.17 -50.27
C LEU A 399 -2.44 35.61 -50.27
N MET A 400 -3.63 35.78 -50.80
CA MET A 400 -4.28 37.12 -50.79
C MET A 400 -5.03 37.30 -49.48
N ASP A 401 -4.68 38.33 -48.72
CA ASP A 401 -5.31 38.78 -47.51
C ASP A 401 -6.05 40.12 -47.75
N GLU A 402 -7.30 39.98 -48.24
CA GLU A 402 -8.18 41.11 -48.47
C GLU A 402 -9.60 40.81 -47.97
N LYS A 403 -10.40 41.82 -47.72
CA LYS A 403 -11.79 41.63 -47.28
C LYS A 403 -12.55 40.82 -48.32
N THR A 404 -12.93 39.58 -47.97
CA THR A 404 -13.52 38.59 -48.85
C THR A 404 -14.64 37.86 -48.17
N THR A 405 -15.65 37.42 -48.93
CA THR A 405 -16.76 36.58 -48.50
C THR A 405 -16.63 35.20 -49.12
N PHE A 406 -16.82 34.16 -48.33
CA PHE A 406 -16.81 32.74 -48.74
C PHE A 406 -18.21 32.14 -48.49
N GLY A 407 -19.02 32.00 -49.54
CA GLY A 407 -20.45 31.71 -49.34
C GLY A 407 -21.11 32.82 -48.52
N ASP A 408 -21.72 32.42 -47.40
CA ASP A 408 -22.37 33.32 -46.45
C ASP A 408 -21.42 33.79 -45.30
N TYR A 409 -20.17 33.37 -45.32
CA TYR A 409 -19.20 33.66 -44.26
C TYR A 409 -18.16 34.74 -44.69
N SER A 410 -18.06 35.79 -43.91
CA SER A 410 -17.11 36.88 -44.11
C SER A 410 -16.10 36.97 -42.95
N PRO A 411 -14.97 36.26 -43.05
CA PRO A 411 -13.94 36.30 -41.99
C PRO A 411 -13.30 37.69 -41.89
N LYS A 412 -12.97 38.07 -40.66
CA LYS A 412 -12.19 39.30 -40.36
C LYS A 412 -10.91 38.95 -39.68
N ASN A 413 -9.82 39.62 -40.02
CA ASN A 413 -8.59 39.61 -39.28
C ASN A 413 -8.73 40.38 -37.94
N ALA A 414 -7.86 40.11 -36.95
CA ALA A 414 -7.79 40.88 -35.74
C ALA A 414 -7.57 42.36 -36.03
N GLY A 415 -8.39 43.25 -35.45
CA GLY A 415 -8.36 44.67 -35.66
C GLY A 415 -8.79 45.13 -37.05
N ASP A 416 -9.45 44.29 -37.85
CA ASP A 416 -9.98 44.55 -39.20
C ASP A 416 -8.91 45.07 -40.19
N LYS A 417 -7.64 44.56 -40.05
CA LYS A 417 -6.51 44.90 -40.88
C LYS A 417 -6.20 43.85 -41.91
N TYR A 418 -5.96 44.29 -43.16
CA TYR A 418 -5.67 43.45 -44.32
C TYR A 418 -4.34 43.86 -44.92
N TYR A 419 -3.55 42.90 -45.45
CA TYR A 419 -2.17 43.09 -45.85
C TYR A 419 -1.90 42.83 -47.35
N GLY A 420 -2.95 42.53 -48.15
CA GLY A 420 -2.79 42.18 -49.54
C GLY A 420 -2.06 40.83 -49.73
N TRP A 421 -1.14 40.76 -50.68
CA TRP A 421 -0.33 39.58 -50.90
C TRP A 421 0.63 39.33 -49.75
N VAL A 422 0.48 38.21 -49.07
CA VAL A 422 1.34 37.74 -47.94
C VAL A 422 1.85 36.34 -48.22
N THR A 423 2.99 35.98 -47.69
CA THR A 423 3.45 34.60 -47.73
C THR A 423 2.65 33.75 -46.74
N LEU A 424 2.57 32.44 -46.97
CA LEU A 424 1.99 31.48 -46.01
C LEU A 424 2.67 31.62 -44.65
N ARG A 425 3.99 31.81 -44.63
CA ARG A 425 4.75 32.05 -43.39
C ARG A 425 4.23 33.27 -42.61
N ASP A 426 4.00 34.40 -43.34
CA ASP A 426 3.47 35.61 -42.70
C ASP A 426 2.02 35.43 -42.26
N ALA A 427 1.20 34.68 -43.02
CA ALA A 427 -0.17 34.36 -42.64
C ALA A 427 -0.20 33.57 -41.32
N VAL A 428 0.67 32.57 -41.17
CA VAL A 428 0.82 31.80 -39.92
C VAL A 428 1.33 32.68 -38.80
N LYS A 429 2.44 33.40 -39.03
CA LYS A 429 3.09 34.27 -38.03
C LYS A 429 2.14 35.33 -37.44
N ARG A 430 1.26 35.88 -38.29
CA ARG A 430 0.29 36.93 -37.90
C ARG A 430 -1.06 36.35 -37.53
N SER A 431 -1.22 35.04 -37.64
CA SER A 431 -2.49 34.34 -37.39
C SER A 431 -3.67 34.90 -38.18
N LEU A 432 -3.45 35.23 -39.48
CA LEU A 432 -4.47 35.86 -40.33
C LEU A 432 -5.64 34.88 -40.55
N ASN A 433 -6.88 35.42 -40.49
CA ASN A 433 -8.07 34.60 -40.61
C ASN A 433 -8.46 34.44 -42.09
N VAL A 434 -8.39 35.51 -42.90
CA VAL A 434 -8.82 35.44 -44.30
C VAL A 434 -7.97 34.49 -45.13
N PRO A 435 -6.62 34.54 -45.07
CA PRO A 435 -5.80 33.53 -45.74
C PRO A 435 -6.10 32.08 -45.28
N ALA A 436 -6.32 31.89 -43.97
CA ALA A 436 -6.64 30.54 -43.45
C ALA A 436 -7.97 29.99 -44.04
N VAL A 437 -8.99 30.83 -44.05
CA VAL A 437 -10.30 30.41 -44.66
C VAL A 437 -10.16 30.16 -46.13
N ARG A 438 -9.38 30.99 -46.86
CA ARG A 438 -9.12 30.80 -48.28
C ARG A 438 -8.46 29.47 -48.59
N VAL A 439 -7.37 29.16 -47.84
CA VAL A 439 -6.68 27.87 -47.99
C VAL A 439 -7.56 26.69 -47.63
N LEU A 440 -8.33 26.79 -46.52
CA LEU A 440 -9.25 25.70 -46.12
C LEU A 440 -10.40 25.51 -47.13
N SER A 441 -10.87 26.61 -47.76
CA SER A 441 -11.88 26.54 -48.80
C SER A 441 -11.36 25.85 -50.07
N GLU A 442 -10.09 26.06 -50.42
CA GLU A 442 -9.43 25.38 -51.55
C GLU A 442 -9.11 23.93 -51.22
N LEU A 443 -8.62 23.64 -50.02
CA LEU A 443 -8.30 22.30 -49.54
C LEU A 443 -9.56 21.40 -49.40
N GLY A 444 -10.66 21.99 -48.98
CA GLY A 444 -11.86 21.32 -48.52
C GLY A 444 -11.86 21.04 -47.03
N VAL A 445 -12.97 21.36 -46.34
CA VAL A 445 -13.11 21.23 -44.90
C VAL A 445 -12.91 19.79 -44.43
N GLU A 446 -13.47 18.82 -45.16
CA GLU A 446 -13.35 17.40 -44.78
C GLU A 446 -11.91 16.89 -44.87
N THR A 447 -11.13 17.36 -45.85
CA THR A 447 -9.68 17.04 -45.94
C THR A 447 -8.91 17.57 -44.70
N GLY A 448 -9.25 18.76 -44.24
CA GLY A 448 -8.68 19.33 -43.01
C GLY A 448 -9.03 18.51 -41.76
N LYS A 449 -10.28 18.06 -41.64
CA LYS A 449 -10.75 17.20 -40.55
C LYS A 449 -10.09 15.80 -40.59
N GLU A 450 -9.97 15.20 -41.77
CA GLU A 450 -9.29 13.90 -41.93
C GLU A 450 -7.83 13.98 -41.51
N PHE A 451 -7.15 15.06 -41.89
CA PHE A 451 -5.77 15.30 -41.44
C PHE A 451 -5.68 15.45 -39.91
N ALA A 452 -6.58 16.22 -39.34
CA ALA A 452 -6.63 16.37 -37.87
C ALA A 452 -6.85 15.03 -37.15
N LYS A 453 -7.76 14.18 -37.66
CA LYS A 453 -7.94 12.82 -37.14
C LYS A 453 -6.69 11.96 -37.25
N SER A 454 -5.93 12.09 -38.34
CA SER A 454 -4.70 11.32 -38.52
C SER A 454 -3.60 11.66 -37.50
N VAL A 455 -3.68 12.84 -36.90
CA VAL A 455 -2.77 13.30 -35.83
C VAL A 455 -3.43 13.25 -34.44
N GLY A 456 -4.56 12.52 -34.29
CA GLY A 456 -5.19 12.25 -33.00
C GLY A 456 -6.17 13.33 -32.50
N ILE A 457 -6.56 14.30 -33.33
CA ILE A 457 -7.56 15.29 -32.95
C ILE A 457 -8.95 14.81 -33.36
N GLU A 458 -9.83 14.60 -32.41
CA GLU A 458 -11.22 14.25 -32.62
C GLU A 458 -12.11 15.51 -32.58
N PHE A 459 -13.12 15.54 -33.44
CA PHE A 459 -14.17 16.56 -33.47
C PHE A 459 -15.49 15.91 -33.08
N ASP A 460 -16.21 16.55 -32.17
CA ASP A 460 -17.57 16.15 -31.78
C ASP A 460 -18.57 16.41 -32.92
#